data_067e6a8546b7c691e380be04ccd68fe5
#
_entry.id   067e6a8546b7c691e380be04ccd68fe5
#
_cell.length_a   1.000
_cell.length_b   1.000
_cell.length_c   1.000
_cell.angle_alpha   90.00
_cell.angle_beta   90.00
_cell.angle_gamma   90.00
#
_symmetry.space_group_name_H-M   'P 1'
#
loop_
_entity.id
_entity.type
_entity.pdbx_description
1 polymer ?
#
loop_
_entity_poly.entity_id
_entity_poly.type
_entity_poly.pdbx_seq_one_letter_code
_entity_poly.pdbx_strand_id
1 'polypeptide(L)'
;MKEKVYLQITSGRGPAECCRVVALVLERIVRQAQASGLKVEMIEREVGPVNRTLLSATIALQGAASGELADEWEGTVQWIAQSPYRIYHKRKNWFVGVHSFVLSESQEATERDFRYETLRASGPGGQHVNKTESAVRAVHIPSGMSVVASVSYTHLTLPTI
;
A
#
# COMPACT_ATOMS: atom_id res chain seq x y z
N MET A 1 1.60 12.81 23.76
CA MET A 1 0.88 11.90 22.85
C MET A 1 1.84 10.81 22.41
N LYS A 2 1.44 9.52 22.45
CA LYS A 2 2.30 8.44 21.95
C LYS A 2 2.28 8.54 20.44
N GLU A 3 3.41 8.90 19.86
CA GLU A 3 3.56 9.05 18.43
C GLU A 3 3.35 7.68 17.75
N LYS A 4 2.36 7.60 16.88
CA LYS A 4 2.08 6.40 16.08
C LYS A 4 2.54 6.67 14.65
N VAL A 5 3.54 5.93 14.20
CA VAL A 5 4.11 6.04 12.86
C VAL A 5 3.80 4.76 12.10
N TYR A 6 3.43 4.89 10.85
CA TYR A 6 3.16 3.76 9.96
C TYR A 6 4.34 3.58 9.01
N LEU A 7 4.70 2.33 8.77
CA LEU A 7 5.68 1.96 7.76
C LEU A 7 5.03 1.01 6.75
N GLN A 8 5.13 1.37 5.49
CA GLN A 8 4.76 0.51 4.37
C GLN A 8 6.02 0.00 3.68
N ILE A 9 6.12 -1.30 3.50
CA ILE A 9 7.19 -1.97 2.78
C ILE A 9 6.58 -2.56 1.51
N THR A 10 7.18 -2.30 0.36
CA THR A 10 6.62 -2.76 -0.92
C THR A 10 7.69 -3.26 -1.88
N SER A 11 7.36 -4.33 -2.60
CA SER A 11 8.17 -4.82 -3.72
C SER A 11 7.94 -4.05 -5.03
N GLY A 12 6.92 -3.16 -5.05
CA GLY A 12 6.47 -2.52 -6.27
C GLY A 12 6.07 -3.56 -7.34
N ARG A 13 6.61 -3.42 -8.53
CA ARG A 13 6.46 -4.39 -9.63
C ARG A 13 7.63 -5.37 -9.70
N GLY A 14 8.33 -5.58 -8.60
CA GLY A 14 9.49 -6.48 -8.53
C GLY A 14 9.12 -7.96 -8.67
N PRO A 15 10.09 -8.80 -9.04
CA PRO A 15 9.90 -10.23 -9.14
C PRO A 15 9.75 -10.89 -7.75
N ALA A 16 9.51 -12.20 -7.72
CA ALA A 16 9.31 -12.98 -6.49
C ALA A 16 10.45 -12.82 -5.46
N GLU A 17 11.68 -12.57 -5.92
CA GLU A 17 12.82 -12.25 -5.05
C GLU A 17 12.60 -10.97 -4.26
N CYS A 18 12.07 -9.90 -4.88
CA CYS A 18 11.71 -8.67 -4.17
C CYS A 18 10.58 -8.92 -3.16
N CYS A 19 9.58 -9.74 -3.54
CA CYS A 19 8.50 -10.13 -2.61
C CYS A 19 9.04 -10.92 -1.39
N ARG A 20 10.07 -11.74 -1.58
CA ARG A 20 10.78 -12.39 -0.48
C ARG A 20 11.51 -11.38 0.41
N VAL A 21 12.15 -10.39 -0.21
CA VAL A 21 12.87 -9.34 0.52
C VAL A 21 11.91 -8.51 1.36
N VAL A 22 10.70 -8.19 0.89
CA VAL A 22 9.67 -7.53 1.72
C VAL A 22 9.44 -8.30 3.02
N ALA A 23 9.28 -9.62 2.95
CA ALA A 23 9.07 -10.44 4.15
C ALA A 23 10.30 -10.41 5.10
N LEU A 24 11.52 -10.48 4.56
CA LEU A 24 12.75 -10.42 5.35
C LEU A 24 12.99 -9.06 5.99
N VAL A 25 12.74 -7.98 5.26
CA VAL A 25 12.84 -6.59 5.76
C VAL A 25 11.81 -6.36 6.86
N LEU A 26 10.56 -6.79 6.65
CA LEU A 26 9.52 -6.73 7.67
C LEU A 26 9.94 -7.43 8.96
N GLU A 27 10.45 -8.65 8.87
CA GLU A 27 10.93 -9.40 10.03
C GLU A 27 12.06 -8.67 10.76
N ARG A 28 12.98 -8.05 10.02
CA ARG A 28 14.08 -7.28 10.59
C ARG A 28 13.59 -6.03 11.32
N ILE A 29 12.68 -5.26 10.70
CA ILE A 29 12.09 -4.07 11.31
C ILE A 29 11.34 -4.44 12.60
N VAL A 30 10.51 -5.49 12.57
CA VAL A 30 9.75 -5.94 13.73
C VAL A 30 10.69 -6.33 14.89
N ARG A 31 11.76 -7.08 14.62
CA ARG A 31 12.76 -7.43 15.64
C ARG A 31 13.46 -6.22 16.24
N GLN A 32 13.85 -5.26 15.40
CA GLN A 32 14.50 -4.01 15.85
C GLN A 32 13.54 -3.17 16.68
N ALA A 33 12.29 -3.01 16.24
CA ALA A 33 11.26 -2.29 16.98
C ALA A 33 11.01 -2.91 18.37
N GLN A 34 10.92 -4.24 18.44
CA GLN A 34 10.75 -4.96 19.71
C GLN A 34 11.96 -4.79 20.64
N ALA A 35 13.18 -4.81 20.10
CA ALA A 35 14.40 -4.57 20.86
C ALA A 35 14.46 -3.14 21.41
N SER A 36 13.89 -2.17 20.69
CA SER A 36 13.75 -0.78 21.13
C SER A 36 12.52 -0.53 22.03
N GLY A 37 11.81 -1.58 22.44
CA GLY A 37 10.65 -1.47 23.31
C GLY A 37 9.41 -0.84 22.65
N LEU A 38 9.37 -0.78 21.31
CA LEU A 38 8.22 -0.28 20.57
C LEU A 38 7.13 -1.35 20.47
N LYS A 39 5.88 -0.91 20.52
CA LYS A 39 4.74 -1.76 20.19
C LYS A 39 4.57 -1.78 18.67
N VAL A 40 4.50 -2.98 18.10
CA VAL A 40 4.29 -3.19 16.67
C VAL A 40 2.92 -3.80 16.44
N GLU A 41 2.16 -3.21 15.54
CA GLU A 41 0.84 -3.69 15.12
C GLU A 41 0.87 -3.93 13.61
N MET A 42 0.46 -5.12 13.15
CA MET A 42 0.30 -5.41 11.74
C MET A 42 -1.04 -4.83 11.26
N ILE A 43 -0.98 -3.89 10.31
CA ILE A 43 -2.17 -3.25 9.75
C ILE A 43 -2.66 -4.01 8.52
N GLU A 44 -1.74 -4.28 7.59
CA GLU A 44 -2.09 -4.94 6.33
C GLU A 44 -0.92 -5.81 5.85
N ARG A 45 -1.26 -6.86 5.13
CA ARG A 45 -0.28 -7.77 4.56
C ARG A 45 -0.83 -8.38 3.28
N GLU A 46 -0.20 -8.06 2.15
CA GLU A 46 -0.54 -8.62 0.86
C GLU A 46 0.42 -9.77 0.51
N VAL A 47 -0.14 -10.94 0.29
CA VAL A 47 0.63 -12.16 0.02
C VAL A 47 1.21 -12.13 -1.38
N GLY A 48 2.47 -12.50 -1.52
CA GLY A 48 3.16 -12.58 -2.81
C GLY A 48 2.86 -13.87 -3.58
N PRO A 49 3.38 -13.97 -4.82
CA PRO A 49 3.08 -15.09 -5.72
C PRO A 49 3.71 -16.43 -5.29
N VAL A 50 4.68 -16.39 -4.38
CA VAL A 50 5.37 -17.59 -3.87
C VAL A 50 5.15 -17.68 -2.37
N ASN A 51 5.09 -18.89 -1.85
CA ASN A 51 4.91 -19.12 -0.41
C ASN A 51 5.97 -18.38 0.42
N ARG A 52 5.58 -17.79 1.54
CA ARG A 52 6.43 -16.97 2.42
C ARG A 52 6.99 -15.70 1.76
N THR A 53 6.30 -15.15 0.78
CA THR A 53 6.61 -13.87 0.16
C THR A 53 5.46 -12.88 0.34
N LEU A 54 5.77 -11.58 0.34
CA LEU A 54 4.79 -10.51 0.47
C LEU A 54 4.98 -9.52 -0.68
N LEU A 55 3.89 -9.09 -1.31
CA LEU A 55 3.89 -7.96 -2.24
C LEU A 55 4.10 -6.66 -1.49
N SER A 56 3.36 -6.50 -0.40
CA SER A 56 3.47 -5.36 0.50
C SER A 56 3.11 -5.73 1.94
N ALA A 57 3.56 -4.93 2.88
CA ALA A 57 3.17 -5.00 4.28
C ALA A 57 3.14 -3.61 4.89
N THR A 58 2.13 -3.33 5.72
CA THR A 58 2.00 -2.09 6.47
C THR A 58 1.94 -2.41 7.95
N ILE A 59 2.81 -1.79 8.73
CA ILE A 59 2.84 -1.91 10.20
C ILE A 59 2.69 -0.54 10.84
N ALA A 60 2.17 -0.51 12.06
CA ALA A 60 2.17 0.67 12.91
C ALA A 60 3.15 0.46 14.06
N LEU A 61 3.99 1.45 14.28
CA LEU A 61 4.95 1.54 15.38
C LEU A 61 4.43 2.54 16.42
N GLN A 62 4.44 2.16 17.69
CA GLN A 62 4.02 3.03 18.80
C GLN A 62 5.09 3.07 19.88
N GLY A 63 5.53 4.27 20.22
CA GLY A 63 6.51 4.54 21.27
C GLY A 63 7.35 5.76 20.97
N ALA A 64 8.20 6.17 21.90
CA ALA A 64 8.99 7.39 21.79
C ALA A 64 10.02 7.34 20.62
N ALA A 65 10.58 6.16 20.34
CA ALA A 65 11.57 5.96 19.26
C ALA A 65 10.95 5.54 17.92
N SER A 66 9.62 5.66 17.75
CA SER A 66 8.95 5.22 16.52
C SER A 66 9.34 6.05 15.30
N GLY A 67 9.52 7.37 15.47
CA GLY A 67 9.99 8.26 14.40
C GLY A 67 11.42 7.95 13.99
N GLU A 68 12.34 7.83 14.95
CA GLU A 68 13.75 7.53 14.66
C GLU A 68 13.92 6.21 13.89
N LEU A 69 13.20 5.17 14.32
CA LEU A 69 13.23 3.89 13.63
C LEU A 69 12.62 3.98 12.22
N ALA A 70 11.57 4.76 12.05
CA ALA A 70 10.96 4.96 10.75
C ALA A 70 11.90 5.68 9.79
N ASP A 71 12.57 6.75 10.25
CA ASP A 71 13.54 7.52 9.47
C ASP A 71 14.75 6.67 9.07
N GLU A 72 15.22 5.77 9.95
CA GLU A 72 16.33 4.84 9.66
C GLU A 72 16.00 3.91 8.48
N TRP A 73 14.75 3.47 8.38
CA TRP A 73 14.33 2.52 7.35
C TRP A 73 13.75 3.16 6.11
N GLU A 74 13.40 4.45 6.15
CA GLU A 74 12.78 5.12 5.01
C GLU A 74 13.68 5.15 3.79
N GLY A 75 13.11 4.83 2.63
CA GLY A 75 13.78 4.88 1.33
C GLY A 75 13.83 3.53 0.63
N THR A 76 14.91 3.29 -0.09
CA THR A 76 15.09 2.07 -0.87
C THR A 76 16.09 1.14 -0.20
N VAL A 77 15.65 -0.03 0.19
CA VAL A 77 16.52 -1.08 0.75
C VAL A 77 17.04 -1.95 -0.38
N GLN A 78 18.35 -2.06 -0.48
CA GLN A 78 19.04 -3.00 -1.37
C GLN A 78 19.38 -4.29 -0.61
N TRP A 79 18.89 -5.41 -1.11
CA TRP A 79 19.21 -6.74 -0.59
C TRP A 79 20.09 -7.51 -1.57
N ILE A 80 21.24 -7.95 -1.10
CA ILE A 80 22.23 -8.66 -1.94
C ILE A 80 22.18 -10.15 -1.60
N ALA A 81 21.63 -10.96 -2.50
CA ALA A 81 21.54 -12.40 -2.37
C ALA A 81 21.33 -13.07 -3.72
N GLN A 82 21.74 -14.34 -3.83
CA GLN A 82 21.35 -15.16 -4.99
C GLN A 82 19.85 -15.42 -4.98
N SER A 83 19.25 -15.54 -6.17
CA SER A 83 17.85 -15.93 -6.29
C SER A 83 17.64 -17.37 -5.77
N PRO A 84 16.73 -17.58 -4.82
CA PRO A 84 16.36 -18.92 -4.42
C PRO A 84 15.40 -19.61 -5.38
N TYR A 85 14.86 -18.87 -6.35
CA TYR A 85 13.82 -19.32 -7.29
C TYR A 85 14.37 -19.61 -8.67
N ARG A 86 15.48 -18.98 -9.03
CA ARG A 86 16.09 -19.09 -10.36
C ARG A 86 17.54 -19.51 -10.26
N ILE A 87 17.82 -20.76 -10.58
CA ILE A 87 19.16 -21.32 -10.62
C ILE A 87 19.95 -20.60 -11.73
N TYR A 88 21.20 -20.24 -11.47
CA TYR A 88 22.09 -19.51 -12.41
C TYR A 88 21.70 -18.08 -12.76
N HIS A 89 20.73 -17.47 -12.05
CA HIS A 89 20.40 -16.08 -12.31
C HIS A 89 21.55 -15.15 -11.90
N LYS A 90 22.01 -14.32 -12.84
CA LYS A 90 23.19 -13.45 -12.63
C LYS A 90 22.91 -12.29 -11.66
N ARG A 91 21.66 -11.80 -11.61
CA ARG A 91 21.27 -10.67 -10.76
C ARG A 91 21.22 -11.12 -9.29
N LYS A 92 21.88 -10.35 -8.42
CA LYS A 92 21.93 -10.57 -6.98
C LYS A 92 21.36 -9.42 -6.16
N ASN A 93 21.01 -8.29 -6.80
CA ASN A 93 20.55 -7.07 -6.15
C ASN A 93 19.02 -6.97 -6.27
N TRP A 94 18.34 -6.96 -5.15
CA TRP A 94 16.89 -6.87 -5.05
C TRP A 94 16.53 -5.63 -4.26
N PHE A 95 15.61 -4.83 -4.77
CA PHE A 95 15.24 -3.55 -4.18
C PHE A 95 13.81 -3.60 -3.70
N VAL A 96 13.56 -3.03 -2.51
CA VAL A 96 12.23 -2.81 -1.95
C VAL A 96 12.14 -1.39 -1.43
N GLY A 97 10.96 -0.79 -1.54
CA GLY A 97 10.69 0.54 -0.98
C GLY A 97 10.15 0.41 0.44
N VAL A 98 10.59 1.31 1.32
CA VAL A 98 10.03 1.52 2.65
C VAL A 98 9.59 2.97 2.75
N HIS A 99 8.35 3.22 3.11
CA HIS A 99 7.78 4.56 3.24
C HIS A 99 7.15 4.72 4.62
N SER A 100 7.50 5.82 5.29
CA SER A 100 6.90 6.22 6.55
C SER A 100 5.76 7.21 6.34
N PHE A 101 4.74 7.15 7.16
CA PHE A 101 3.68 8.16 7.19
C PHE A 101 3.00 8.21 8.56
N VAL A 102 2.52 9.38 8.89
CA VAL A 102 1.72 9.62 10.08
C VAL A 102 0.29 9.87 9.60
N LEU A 103 -0.66 9.11 10.14
CA LEU A 103 -2.06 9.42 9.88
C LEU A 103 -2.41 10.65 10.71
N SER A 104 -2.72 11.74 10.03
CA SER A 104 -3.44 12.85 10.67
C SER A 104 -4.75 12.29 11.22
N GLU A 105 -5.17 12.74 12.40
CA GLU A 105 -6.50 12.38 12.91
C GLU A 105 -7.51 12.64 11.80
N SER A 106 -8.08 11.56 11.28
CA SER A 106 -9.08 11.67 10.22
C SER A 106 -10.27 12.42 10.83
N GLN A 107 -10.53 13.61 10.38
CA GLN A 107 -11.84 14.19 10.55
C GLN A 107 -12.82 13.17 9.95
N GLU A 108 -13.76 12.70 10.76
CA GLU A 108 -14.80 11.80 10.27
C GLU A 108 -15.50 12.50 9.10
N ALA A 109 -15.22 11.99 7.91
CA ALA A 109 -15.80 12.55 6.70
C ALA A 109 -17.30 12.24 6.70
N THR A 110 -18.12 13.27 6.69
CA THR A 110 -19.57 13.15 6.61
C THR A 110 -20.00 13.14 5.13
N GLU A 111 -21.19 12.64 4.85
CA GLU A 111 -21.74 12.64 3.48
C GLU A 111 -21.77 14.04 2.83
N ARG A 112 -21.86 15.10 3.65
CA ARG A 112 -21.86 16.50 3.24
C ARG A 112 -20.51 16.99 2.73
N ASP A 113 -19.44 16.30 3.08
CA ASP A 113 -18.08 16.63 2.66
C ASP A 113 -17.75 16.09 1.26
N PHE A 114 -18.66 15.33 0.67
CA PHE A 114 -18.50 14.77 -0.67
C PHE A 114 -19.41 15.43 -1.68
N ARG A 115 -18.82 15.79 -2.83
CA ARG A 115 -19.56 16.18 -4.03
C ARG A 115 -19.45 15.08 -5.07
N TYR A 116 -20.58 14.66 -5.59
CA TYR A 116 -20.66 13.63 -6.63
C TYR A 116 -20.93 14.29 -7.98
N GLU A 117 -20.15 13.91 -8.98
CA GLU A 117 -20.27 14.37 -10.36
C GLU A 117 -20.40 13.16 -11.28
N THR A 118 -21.39 13.17 -12.17
CA THR A 118 -21.49 12.15 -13.22
C THR A 118 -20.56 12.50 -14.36
N LEU A 119 -19.85 11.51 -14.89
CA LEU A 119 -18.87 11.66 -15.96
C LEU A 119 -19.06 10.57 -17.01
N ARG A 120 -18.61 10.86 -18.22
CA ARG A 120 -18.46 9.81 -19.23
C ARG A 120 -17.24 8.98 -18.92
N ALA A 121 -17.37 7.65 -18.94
CA ALA A 121 -16.24 6.77 -18.74
C ALA A 121 -15.24 6.93 -19.89
N SER A 122 -13.97 7.16 -19.59
CA SER A 122 -12.88 7.16 -20.55
C SER A 122 -12.28 5.77 -20.65
N GLY A 123 -12.40 5.10 -21.79
CA GLY A 123 -11.83 3.78 -22.04
C GLY A 123 -11.98 3.35 -23.49
N PRO A 124 -11.24 2.33 -23.94
CA PRO A 124 -11.42 1.75 -25.28
C PRO A 124 -12.78 1.06 -25.34
N GLY A 125 -13.77 1.74 -25.87
CA GLY A 125 -15.15 1.26 -26.00
C GLY A 125 -15.86 1.92 -27.17
N GLY A 126 -16.85 1.20 -27.78
CA GLY A 126 -17.62 1.65 -28.91
C GLY A 126 -18.60 2.80 -28.59
N GLN A 127 -19.50 3.07 -29.51
CA GLN A 127 -20.45 4.20 -29.50
C GLN A 127 -21.31 4.30 -28.21
N HIS A 128 -21.49 3.22 -27.45
CA HIS A 128 -22.28 3.19 -26.22
C HIS A 128 -21.55 3.85 -25.04
N VAL A 129 -20.23 3.72 -24.95
CA VAL A 129 -19.40 4.30 -23.88
C VAL A 129 -19.32 5.84 -23.98
N ASN A 130 -19.43 6.34 -25.22
CA ASN A 130 -19.34 7.77 -25.49
C ASN A 130 -20.68 8.55 -25.34
N LYS A 131 -21.80 7.84 -25.16
CA LYS A 131 -23.13 8.47 -25.07
C LYS A 131 -23.75 8.45 -23.67
N THR A 132 -23.27 7.59 -22.77
CA THR A 132 -23.83 7.46 -21.41
C THR A 132 -22.84 7.91 -20.36
N GLU A 133 -23.31 8.68 -19.38
CA GLU A 133 -22.55 9.04 -18.19
C GLU A 133 -22.51 7.83 -17.25
N SER A 134 -21.56 6.93 -17.48
CA SER A 134 -21.41 5.66 -16.74
C SER A 134 -20.31 5.70 -15.67
N ALA A 135 -19.76 6.86 -15.39
CA ALA A 135 -18.79 7.05 -14.33
C ALA A 135 -19.27 8.09 -13.31
N VAL A 136 -18.92 7.89 -12.06
CA VAL A 136 -19.18 8.83 -10.97
C VAL A 136 -17.84 9.23 -10.36
N ARG A 137 -17.63 10.53 -10.24
CA ARG A 137 -16.53 11.12 -9.48
C ARG A 137 -17.05 11.55 -8.11
N ALA A 138 -16.44 11.05 -7.05
CA ALA A 138 -16.62 11.56 -5.71
C ALA A 138 -15.43 12.50 -5.37
N VAL A 139 -15.72 13.72 -5.01
CA VAL A 139 -14.73 14.74 -4.60
C VAL A 139 -14.94 15.03 -3.13
N HIS A 140 -13.91 14.82 -2.31
CA HIS A 140 -13.90 15.23 -0.91
C HIS A 140 -13.55 16.72 -0.85
N ILE A 141 -14.53 17.55 -0.49
CA ILE A 141 -14.44 19.02 -0.56
C ILE A 141 -13.30 19.58 0.31
N PRO A 142 -13.12 19.16 1.58
CA PRO A 142 -12.09 19.71 2.44
C PRO A 142 -10.65 19.41 1.99
N SER A 143 -10.39 18.22 1.42
CA SER A 143 -9.04 17.83 1.00
C SER A 143 -8.79 18.00 -0.50
N GLY A 144 -9.84 18.22 -1.32
CA GLY A 144 -9.73 18.26 -2.77
C GLY A 144 -9.44 16.91 -3.44
N MET A 145 -9.33 15.83 -2.66
CA MET A 145 -9.12 14.49 -3.22
C MET A 145 -10.33 14.01 -3.99
N SER A 146 -10.10 13.32 -5.10
CA SER A 146 -11.18 12.77 -5.89
C SER A 146 -10.92 11.33 -6.32
N VAL A 147 -11.97 10.54 -6.34
CA VAL A 147 -11.96 9.15 -6.81
C VAL A 147 -13.01 9.01 -7.91
N VAL A 148 -12.69 8.29 -8.98
CA VAL A 148 -13.61 8.02 -10.09
C VAL A 148 -13.91 6.53 -10.11
N ALA A 149 -15.18 6.17 -10.03
CA ALA A 149 -15.68 4.82 -10.25
C ALA A 149 -16.43 4.77 -11.57
N SER A 150 -16.04 3.87 -12.49
CA SER A 150 -16.75 3.63 -13.73
C SER A 150 -17.36 2.24 -13.74
N VAL A 151 -18.61 2.14 -14.15
CA VAL A 151 -19.28 0.85 -14.37
C VAL A 151 -18.91 0.36 -15.76
N SER A 152 -17.94 -0.54 -15.85
CA SER A 152 -17.85 -1.41 -17.01
C SER A 152 -18.70 -2.65 -16.74
N TYR A 153 -19.48 -3.08 -17.73
CA TYR A 153 -20.44 -4.19 -17.64
C TYR A 153 -19.78 -5.52 -17.28
N THR A 154 -19.40 -5.70 -16.03
CA THR A 154 -19.09 -7.01 -15.45
C THR A 154 -19.46 -6.96 -13.97
N HIS A 155 -20.59 -7.56 -13.65
CA HIS A 155 -21.11 -7.92 -12.34
C HIS A 155 -20.59 -7.14 -11.12
N LEU A 156 -21.30 -6.08 -10.75
CA LEU A 156 -21.24 -5.54 -9.39
C LEU A 156 -22.09 -6.46 -8.48
N THR A 157 -21.43 -7.40 -7.82
CA THR A 157 -21.99 -7.96 -6.59
C THR A 157 -21.65 -6.97 -5.47
N LEU A 158 -22.64 -6.17 -5.06
CA LEU A 158 -22.57 -5.42 -3.82
C LEU A 158 -22.47 -6.43 -2.66
N PRO A 159 -21.51 -6.28 -1.72
CA PRO A 159 -21.56 -7.06 -0.51
C PRO A 159 -22.84 -6.68 0.24
N THR A 160 -23.70 -7.66 0.43
CA THR A 160 -24.88 -7.55 1.31
C THR A 160 -24.36 -7.48 2.74
N ILE A 161 -24.73 -6.41 3.46
CA ILE A 161 -24.51 -6.25 4.89
C ILE A 161 -25.41 -7.22 5.65
#